data_59be38516aab65f7113910b64b9482a6
#
_entry.id   59be38516aab65f7113910b64b9482a6
#
_cell.length_a   1.000
_cell.length_b   1.000
_cell.length_c   1.000
_cell.angle_alpha   90.00
_cell.angle_beta   90.00
_cell.angle_gamma   90.00
#
_symmetry.space_group_name_H-M   'P 1'
#
loop_
_entity.id
_entity.type
_entity.pdbx_description
1 polymer ?
#
loop_
_entity_poly.entity_id
_entity_poly.type
_entity_poly.pdbx_seq_one_letter_code
_entity_poly.pdbx_strand_id
1 'polypeptide(L)'
;IVSASILDDTIAWYENDGAADPSWTAADIATSADGAWDVHVADMDGDGDLDIVSASYVDNTIAWYESNAADNNLDTDAVAGADYTAASGTLTFDAGDTTATFTVPVLADSYPENNETATMTLSSASNATLSDATGTLTITDDDSISFTGTTINQGLSDQAREVYLADMDGDGDLDIVVSSSKDNTVAWFENDGAANPSFTHANIATNAKGGADVVVRDMDGDGDLDIVSASSGDNTIAWYENDGA
;
A
#
# COMPACT_ATOMS: atom_id res chain seq x y z
N ILE A 1 3.51 -5.45 8.82
CA ILE A 1 2.37 -6.27 9.28
C ILE A 1 1.15 -5.36 9.39
N VAL A 2 0.01 -5.85 8.91
CA VAL A 2 -1.27 -5.16 9.06
C VAL A 2 -2.19 -6.01 9.93
N SER A 3 -3.06 -5.40 10.72
CA SER A 3 -4.04 -6.08 11.55
C SER A 3 -5.40 -5.41 11.51
N ALA A 4 -6.46 -6.22 11.55
CA ALA A 4 -7.82 -5.82 11.87
C ALA A 4 -8.14 -6.22 13.31
N SER A 5 -8.74 -5.32 14.10
CA SER A 5 -9.05 -5.54 15.50
C SER A 5 -10.54 -5.30 15.79
N ILE A 6 -11.25 -6.38 16.07
CA ILE A 6 -12.70 -6.37 16.27
C ILE A 6 -13.16 -5.71 17.57
N LEU A 7 -12.28 -5.54 18.55
CA LEU A 7 -12.64 -5.06 19.89
C LEU A 7 -12.35 -3.57 20.10
N ASP A 8 -11.47 -2.99 19.32
CA ASP A 8 -11.09 -1.58 19.40
C ASP A 8 -11.33 -0.83 18.07
N ASP A 9 -11.98 -1.51 17.12
CA ASP A 9 -12.45 -0.92 15.86
C ASP A 9 -11.32 -0.32 15.00
N THR A 10 -10.14 -0.96 15.05
CA THR A 10 -8.91 -0.42 14.49
C THR A 10 -8.38 -1.28 13.35
N ILE A 11 -7.97 -0.62 12.27
CA ILE A 11 -7.03 -1.14 11.28
C ILE A 11 -5.69 -0.48 11.59
N ALA A 12 -4.66 -1.29 11.82
CA ALA A 12 -3.34 -0.79 12.18
C ALA A 12 -2.24 -1.41 11.32
N TRP A 13 -1.25 -0.60 11.01
CA TRP A 13 -0.01 -1.01 10.39
C TRP A 13 1.12 -1.02 11.43
N TYR A 14 2.02 -2.01 11.31
CA TYR A 14 3.17 -2.16 12.17
C TYR A 14 4.44 -2.13 11.31
N GLU A 15 5.20 -1.08 11.47
CA GLU A 15 6.49 -0.92 10.82
C GLU A 15 7.55 -1.77 11.51
N ASN A 16 8.40 -2.41 10.68
CA ASN A 16 9.57 -3.18 11.11
C ASN A 16 10.81 -2.27 11.02
N ASP A 17 11.58 -2.16 12.09
CA ASP A 17 12.82 -1.37 12.11
C ASP A 17 13.99 -1.96 11.31
N GLY A 18 13.78 -3.08 10.63
CA GLY A 18 14.78 -3.77 9.81
C GLY A 18 15.91 -4.47 10.59
N ALA A 19 15.88 -4.48 11.92
CA ALA A 19 16.90 -5.13 12.73
C ALA A 19 16.78 -6.66 12.69
N ALA A 20 17.88 -7.38 13.00
CA ALA A 20 17.88 -8.85 13.08
C ALA A 20 16.97 -9.40 14.19
N ASP A 21 16.68 -8.61 15.21
CA ASP A 21 15.68 -8.85 16.27
C ASP A 21 14.72 -7.63 16.22
N PRO A 22 13.69 -7.66 15.35
CA PRO A 22 12.94 -6.47 14.98
C PRO A 22 12.06 -5.96 16.11
N SER A 23 12.05 -4.66 16.31
CA SER A 23 10.98 -3.95 16.99
C SER A 23 9.94 -3.43 15.98
N TRP A 24 8.71 -3.32 16.45
CA TRP A 24 7.57 -2.94 15.61
C TRP A 24 6.93 -1.67 16.18
N THR A 25 6.80 -0.67 15.33
CA THR A 25 6.08 0.56 15.67
C THR A 25 4.68 0.50 15.07
N ALA A 26 3.66 0.66 15.91
CA ALA A 26 2.28 0.66 15.46
C ALA A 26 1.85 2.06 15.01
N ALA A 27 1.11 2.12 13.90
CA ALA A 27 0.37 3.30 13.48
C ALA A 27 -1.07 2.90 13.11
N ASP A 28 -2.04 3.64 13.62
CA ASP A 28 -3.44 3.41 13.32
C ASP A 28 -3.77 4.03 11.94
N ILE A 29 -4.32 3.20 11.04
CA ILE A 29 -4.81 3.61 9.73
C ILE A 29 -6.25 4.08 9.84
N ALA A 30 -7.07 3.33 10.57
CA ALA A 30 -8.44 3.67 10.89
C ALA A 30 -8.77 3.29 12.33
N THR A 31 -9.51 4.16 13.03
CA THR A 31 -9.95 3.97 14.44
C THR A 31 -11.47 3.96 14.56
N SER A 32 -12.17 3.74 13.45
CA SER A 32 -13.62 3.71 13.37
C SER A 32 -14.14 2.60 12.45
N ALA A 33 -13.32 1.57 12.20
CA ALA A 33 -13.69 0.38 11.45
C ALA A 33 -14.46 -0.58 12.37
N ASP A 34 -15.72 -0.25 12.69
CA ASP A 34 -16.52 -0.89 13.75
C ASP A 34 -16.64 -2.41 13.52
N GLY A 35 -16.00 -3.18 14.40
CA GLY A 35 -15.88 -4.62 14.26
C GLY A 35 -14.96 -5.04 13.10
N ALA A 36 -13.82 -4.41 12.92
CA ALA A 36 -12.82 -4.79 11.91
C ALA A 36 -12.50 -6.28 12.00
N TRP A 37 -12.76 -7.02 10.92
CA TRP A 37 -12.74 -8.49 10.93
C TRP A 37 -11.63 -9.07 10.06
N ASP A 38 -11.47 -8.56 8.86
CA ASP A 38 -10.51 -9.05 7.89
C ASP A 38 -9.76 -7.92 7.20
N VAL A 39 -8.54 -8.21 6.74
CA VAL A 39 -7.67 -7.24 6.08
C VAL A 39 -6.74 -7.93 5.09
N HIS A 40 -6.64 -7.36 3.89
CA HIS A 40 -5.73 -7.76 2.83
C HIS A 40 -4.83 -6.60 2.40
N VAL A 41 -3.67 -6.94 1.84
CA VAL A 41 -2.68 -5.98 1.35
C VAL A 41 -2.36 -6.32 -0.10
N ALA A 42 -2.54 -5.36 -1.00
CA ALA A 42 -2.21 -5.46 -2.42
C ALA A 42 -2.12 -4.06 -3.05
N ASP A 43 -1.45 -3.94 -4.18
CA ASP A 43 -1.51 -2.79 -5.06
C ASP A 43 -2.85 -2.81 -5.80
N MET A 44 -3.77 -1.92 -5.43
CA MET A 44 -5.16 -1.93 -5.91
C MET A 44 -5.40 -0.98 -7.09
N ASP A 45 -4.54 -0.01 -7.31
CA ASP A 45 -4.67 0.99 -8.37
C ASP A 45 -3.52 0.94 -9.40
N GLY A 46 -2.56 0.01 -9.21
CA GLY A 46 -1.48 -0.24 -10.15
C GLY A 46 -0.38 0.81 -10.11
N ASP A 47 -0.28 1.59 -9.02
CA ASP A 47 0.74 2.64 -8.87
C ASP A 47 2.09 2.10 -8.35
N GLY A 48 2.13 0.85 -7.88
CA GLY A 48 3.31 0.15 -7.37
C GLY A 48 3.37 0.07 -5.85
N ASP A 49 2.55 0.80 -5.13
CA ASP A 49 2.47 0.80 -3.68
C ASP A 49 1.52 -0.28 -3.15
N LEU A 50 1.73 -0.70 -1.92
CA LEU A 50 0.84 -1.67 -1.31
C LEU A 50 -0.24 -0.97 -0.49
N ASP A 51 -1.47 -1.14 -0.92
CA ASP A 51 -2.67 -0.66 -0.25
C ASP A 51 -3.24 -1.67 0.72
N ILE A 52 -4.29 -1.24 1.42
CA ILE A 52 -5.00 -2.08 2.39
C ILE A 52 -6.48 -2.11 2.06
N VAL A 53 -7.05 -3.31 1.99
CA VAL A 53 -8.50 -3.53 1.91
C VAL A 53 -8.96 -4.21 3.18
N SER A 54 -10.04 -3.70 3.79
CA SER A 54 -10.61 -4.26 5.01
C SER A 54 -12.10 -4.54 4.92
N ALA A 55 -12.56 -5.52 5.70
CA ALA A 55 -13.95 -5.77 5.99
C ALA A 55 -14.26 -5.48 7.46
N SER A 56 -15.30 -4.70 7.72
CA SER A 56 -15.79 -4.37 9.06
C SER A 56 -17.20 -4.90 9.24
N TYR A 57 -17.36 -5.75 10.25
CA TYR A 57 -18.54 -6.57 10.46
C TYR A 57 -19.74 -5.82 11.06
N VAL A 58 -19.50 -4.82 11.92
CA VAL A 58 -20.57 -4.12 12.65
C VAL A 58 -21.12 -2.94 11.86
N ASP A 59 -20.27 -2.14 11.27
CA ASP A 59 -20.66 -1.00 10.42
C ASP A 59 -20.91 -1.39 8.96
N ASN A 60 -20.65 -2.67 8.62
CA ASN A 60 -20.88 -3.20 7.29
C ASN A 60 -20.06 -2.52 6.18
N THR A 61 -18.80 -2.25 6.45
CA THR A 61 -17.95 -1.49 5.56
C THR A 61 -16.90 -2.39 4.89
N ILE A 62 -16.78 -2.29 3.57
CA ILE A 62 -15.57 -2.62 2.83
C ILE A 62 -14.86 -1.30 2.56
N ALA A 63 -13.64 -1.18 3.00
CA ALA A 63 -12.85 0.03 2.80
C ALA A 63 -11.50 -0.30 2.15
N TRP A 64 -11.12 0.53 1.21
CA TRP A 64 -9.80 0.60 0.62
C TRP A 64 -9.06 1.80 1.21
N TYR A 65 -7.82 1.59 1.59
CA TYR A 65 -6.92 2.60 2.12
C TYR A 65 -5.73 2.68 1.18
N GLU A 66 -5.73 3.71 0.35
CA GLU A 66 -4.66 4.05 -0.58
C GLU A 66 -3.41 4.49 0.21
N SER A 67 -2.28 3.88 -0.12
CA SER A 67 -0.98 4.26 0.40
C SER A 67 -0.43 5.46 -0.36
N ASN A 68 0.34 6.30 0.29
CA ASN A 68 1.14 7.34 -0.35
C ASN A 68 2.62 6.98 -0.40
N ALA A 69 2.97 5.72 -0.19
CA ALA A 69 4.36 5.32 -0.31
C ALA A 69 4.83 5.64 -1.73
N ALA A 70 5.97 6.25 -1.89
CA ALA A 70 6.56 6.38 -3.22
C ALA A 70 7.05 5.00 -3.64
N ASP A 71 6.75 4.66 -4.89
CA ASP A 71 7.33 3.55 -5.65
C ASP A 71 8.42 2.84 -4.84
N ASN A 72 8.25 1.57 -4.47
CA ASN A 72 9.18 0.71 -3.68
C ASN A 72 10.67 0.95 -4.01
N ASN A 73 11.02 2.22 -4.21
CA ASN A 73 12.35 2.68 -4.52
C ASN A 73 13.25 2.51 -3.28
N LEU A 74 13.80 1.32 -3.14
CA LEU A 74 14.88 1.01 -2.21
C LEU A 74 16.18 1.68 -2.67
N ASP A 75 16.10 2.71 -3.55
CA ASP A 75 17.25 3.47 -3.96
C ASP A 75 17.84 4.19 -2.74
N THR A 76 19.14 4.22 -2.68
CA THR A 76 19.92 4.93 -1.65
C THR A 76 20.81 5.98 -2.28
N ASP A 77 20.68 6.20 -3.59
CA ASP A 77 21.48 7.11 -4.40
C ASP A 77 20.67 8.36 -4.75
N ALA A 78 20.93 9.47 -4.08
CA ALA A 78 20.28 10.74 -4.35
C ALA A 78 20.54 11.23 -5.79
N VAL A 79 19.47 11.56 -6.51
CA VAL A 79 19.46 11.93 -7.93
C VAL A 79 19.24 13.44 -8.11
N ALA A 80 20.13 14.08 -8.87
CA ALA A 80 19.99 15.50 -9.17
C ALA A 80 18.73 15.77 -10.02
N GLY A 81 17.85 16.63 -9.54
CA GLY A 81 16.60 17.00 -10.19
C GLY A 81 15.37 16.31 -9.61
N ALA A 82 15.54 15.19 -8.89
CA ALA A 82 14.54 14.58 -8.00
C ALA A 82 14.79 15.07 -6.56
N ASP A 83 15.87 14.68 -5.95
CA ASP A 83 16.12 14.82 -4.50
C ASP A 83 16.92 16.08 -4.14
N TYR A 84 17.69 16.62 -5.07
CA TYR A 84 18.43 17.87 -4.87
C TYR A 84 18.68 18.63 -6.19
N THR A 85 18.88 19.92 -6.07
CA THR A 85 19.31 20.72 -7.21
C THR A 85 20.84 20.66 -7.36
N ALA A 86 21.31 20.21 -8.52
CA ALA A 86 22.73 20.13 -8.82
C ALA A 86 23.41 21.49 -8.58
N ALA A 87 24.46 21.51 -7.75
CA ALA A 87 25.24 22.69 -7.45
C ALA A 87 26.63 22.61 -8.07
N SER A 88 27.09 23.70 -8.66
CA SER A 88 28.44 23.86 -9.16
C SER A 88 28.91 25.29 -8.97
N GLY A 89 30.20 25.48 -8.75
CA GLY A 89 30.77 26.82 -8.56
C GLY A 89 32.25 26.79 -8.21
N THR A 90 32.80 27.94 -7.90
CA THR A 90 34.17 28.09 -7.46
C THR A 90 34.21 28.52 -6.00
N LEU A 91 34.92 27.78 -5.17
CA LEU A 91 35.21 28.16 -3.80
C LEU A 91 36.51 28.99 -3.80
N THR A 92 36.48 30.18 -3.20
CA THR A 92 37.63 31.06 -3.04
C THR A 92 37.96 31.17 -1.56
N PHE A 93 39.28 31.07 -1.27
CA PHE A 93 39.81 31.27 0.07
C PHE A 93 40.65 32.52 0.05
N ASP A 94 40.27 33.54 0.77
CA ASP A 94 41.08 34.74 0.97
C ASP A 94 42.16 34.49 2.01
N ALA A 95 43.13 35.42 2.07
CA ALA A 95 44.28 35.28 2.98
C ALA A 95 43.78 35.25 4.46
N GLY A 96 43.93 34.10 5.10
CA GLY A 96 43.53 33.85 6.48
C GLY A 96 42.29 32.97 6.60
N ASP A 97 41.59 32.69 5.51
CA ASP A 97 40.42 31.82 5.53
C ASP A 97 40.81 30.36 5.72
N THR A 98 40.09 29.66 6.55
CA THR A 98 40.25 28.22 6.83
C THR A 98 39.08 27.39 6.36
N THR A 99 37.97 28.02 6.00
CA THR A 99 36.74 27.39 5.55
C THR A 99 36.09 28.16 4.42
N ALA A 100 35.47 27.46 3.52
CA ALA A 100 34.50 27.99 2.55
C ALA A 100 33.33 27.01 2.42
N THR A 101 32.17 27.56 2.12
CA THR A 101 30.93 26.77 2.04
C THR A 101 30.26 26.96 0.69
N PHE A 102 29.55 25.94 0.26
CA PHE A 102 28.58 26.03 -0.82
C PHE A 102 27.25 25.40 -0.37
N THR A 103 26.17 25.76 -1.02
CA THR A 103 24.83 25.26 -0.71
C THR A 103 24.40 24.30 -1.80
N VAL A 104 23.83 23.18 -1.39
CA VAL A 104 23.11 22.24 -2.24
C VAL A 104 21.65 22.28 -1.77
N PRO A 105 20.73 22.84 -2.59
CA PRO A 105 19.30 22.82 -2.24
C PRO A 105 18.79 21.38 -2.31
N VAL A 106 18.22 20.86 -1.23
CA VAL A 106 17.44 19.63 -1.19
C VAL A 106 16.02 19.95 -1.68
N LEU A 107 15.45 19.09 -2.48
CA LEU A 107 14.07 19.16 -2.92
C LEU A 107 13.25 18.31 -1.92
N ALA A 108 12.22 18.88 -1.37
CA ALA A 108 11.28 18.15 -0.52
C ALA A 108 10.06 17.74 -1.35
N ASP A 109 9.55 16.57 -1.10
CA ASP A 109 8.29 16.06 -1.63
C ASP A 109 7.34 15.63 -0.49
N SER A 110 6.55 14.61 -0.63
CA SER A 110 5.65 14.10 0.41
C SER A 110 5.64 12.57 0.45
N TYR A 111 6.61 11.94 -0.19
CA TYR A 111 6.72 10.50 -0.29
C TYR A 111 7.77 9.97 0.69
N PRO A 112 7.43 8.97 1.52
CA PRO A 112 8.42 8.30 2.37
C PRO A 112 9.40 7.51 1.52
N GLU A 113 10.69 7.77 1.73
CA GLU A 113 11.78 7.16 0.98
C GLU A 113 12.87 6.64 1.93
N ASN A 114 13.89 6.00 1.39
CA ASN A 114 15.08 5.71 2.16
C ASN A 114 15.97 6.95 2.27
N ASN A 115 16.78 7.02 3.35
CA ASN A 115 17.85 8.01 3.40
C ASN A 115 18.81 7.81 2.24
N GLU A 116 19.09 8.85 1.50
CA GLU A 116 19.87 8.82 0.26
C GLU A 116 21.20 9.53 0.39
N THR A 117 22.11 9.22 -0.54
CA THR A 117 23.43 9.82 -0.55
C THR A 117 23.86 10.26 -1.95
N ALA A 118 24.52 11.41 -2.03
CA ALA A 118 25.22 11.87 -3.24
C ALA A 118 26.67 12.23 -2.95
N THR A 119 27.55 11.95 -3.91
CA THR A 119 28.96 12.33 -3.81
C THR A 119 29.20 13.72 -4.37
N MET A 120 29.69 14.63 -3.53
CA MET A 120 30.15 15.96 -3.91
C MET A 120 31.64 15.93 -4.20
N THR A 121 32.07 16.50 -5.32
CA THR A 121 33.50 16.42 -5.76
C THR A 121 34.10 17.81 -5.96
N LEU A 122 35.26 18.04 -5.36
CA LEU A 122 36.11 19.19 -5.62
C LEU A 122 37.12 18.86 -6.73
N SER A 123 37.34 19.81 -7.65
CA SER A 123 38.28 19.63 -8.74
C SER A 123 39.01 20.94 -9.08
N SER A 124 40.02 20.86 -9.91
CA SER A 124 40.69 22.02 -10.50
C SER A 124 41.27 23.03 -9.49
N ALA A 125 41.85 22.54 -8.37
CA ALA A 125 42.47 23.40 -7.38
C ALA A 125 43.63 24.24 -8.00
N SER A 126 43.68 25.52 -7.69
CA SER A 126 44.74 26.43 -8.10
C SER A 126 45.48 26.94 -6.85
N ASN A 127 46.81 26.87 -6.89
CA ASN A 127 47.69 27.24 -5.77
C ASN A 127 47.44 26.44 -4.47
N ALA A 128 46.83 25.26 -4.57
CA ALA A 128 46.58 24.37 -3.47
C ALA A 128 46.58 22.91 -3.93
N THR A 129 46.67 21.99 -2.99
CA THR A 129 46.50 20.56 -3.23
C THR A 129 45.23 20.07 -2.52
N LEU A 130 44.45 19.24 -3.20
CA LEU A 130 43.30 18.54 -2.58
C LEU A 130 43.82 17.29 -1.89
N SER A 131 43.77 17.24 -0.58
CA SER A 131 44.12 16.04 0.19
C SER A 131 42.96 15.04 0.20
N ASP A 132 41.72 15.55 0.21
CA ASP A 132 40.47 14.85 -0.04
C ASP A 132 39.68 15.72 -0.99
N ALA A 133 39.18 15.11 -2.05
CA ALA A 133 38.45 15.81 -3.10
C ALA A 133 36.94 15.48 -3.07
N THR A 134 36.51 14.61 -2.15
CA THR A 134 35.14 14.11 -2.10
C THR A 134 34.52 14.36 -0.75
N GLY A 135 33.21 14.59 -0.75
CA GLY A 135 32.35 14.64 0.43
C GLY A 135 31.01 13.95 0.12
N THR A 136 30.39 13.41 1.12
CA THR A 136 29.06 12.81 1.00
C THR A 136 28.01 13.80 1.47
N LEU A 137 27.02 14.08 0.62
CA LEU A 137 25.73 14.64 1.01
C LEU A 137 24.85 13.47 1.46
N THR A 138 24.21 13.58 2.60
CA THR A 138 23.15 12.66 3.03
C THR A 138 21.85 13.46 3.09
N ILE A 139 20.83 12.98 2.40
CA ILE A 139 19.46 13.45 2.48
C ILE A 139 18.74 12.49 3.39
N THR A 140 18.12 13.02 4.42
CA THR A 140 17.33 12.22 5.38
C THR A 140 15.88 12.45 5.06
N ASP A 141 15.16 11.36 4.81
CA ASP A 141 13.73 11.37 4.65
C ASP A 141 13.03 11.82 5.95
N ASP A 142 12.07 12.73 5.83
CA ASP A 142 11.26 13.25 6.94
C ASP A 142 9.74 13.03 6.71
N ASP A 143 9.39 12.26 5.68
CA ASP A 143 8.03 11.89 5.38
C ASP A 143 7.60 10.59 6.09
N SER A 144 6.34 10.28 6.04
CA SER A 144 5.77 9.09 6.67
C SER A 144 4.67 8.49 5.81
N ILE A 145 4.62 7.15 5.73
CA ILE A 145 3.52 6.46 5.06
C ILE A 145 2.20 6.90 5.67
N SER A 146 1.28 7.29 4.82
CA SER A 146 -0.10 7.60 5.17
C SER A 146 -1.07 6.84 4.28
N PHE A 147 -2.28 6.63 4.77
CA PHE A 147 -3.32 5.92 4.04
C PHE A 147 -4.58 6.78 3.95
N THR A 148 -5.15 6.87 2.76
CA THR A 148 -6.43 7.56 2.50
C THR A 148 -7.54 6.54 2.34
N GLY A 149 -8.48 6.48 3.29
CA GLY A 149 -9.56 5.49 3.30
C GLY A 149 -10.73 5.87 2.38
N THR A 150 -11.16 4.94 1.54
CA THR A 150 -12.36 5.03 0.71
C THR A 150 -13.30 3.86 1.00
N THR A 151 -14.59 4.13 1.19
CA THR A 151 -15.61 3.10 1.40
C THR A 151 -16.14 2.58 0.07
N ILE A 152 -16.15 1.25 -0.11
CA ILE A 152 -16.52 0.57 -1.36
C ILE A 152 -17.92 -0.05 -1.31
N ASN A 153 -18.45 -0.40 -0.15
CA ASN A 153 -19.60 -1.28 0.11
C ASN A 153 -20.95 -0.91 -0.57
N GLN A 154 -20.95 -0.60 -1.84
CA GLN A 154 -22.19 -0.41 -2.60
C GLN A 154 -22.90 -1.76 -2.80
N GLY A 155 -24.08 -1.92 -2.23
CA GLY A 155 -24.95 -3.10 -2.43
C GLY A 155 -24.88 -4.19 -1.37
N LEU A 156 -23.93 -4.20 -0.46
CA LEU A 156 -23.97 -4.99 0.75
C LEU A 156 -24.79 -4.26 1.81
N SER A 157 -25.68 -4.95 2.48
CA SER A 157 -26.59 -4.33 3.44
C SER A 157 -26.27 -4.64 4.90
N ASP A 158 -25.53 -5.71 5.20
CA ASP A 158 -25.27 -6.10 6.58
C ASP A 158 -24.18 -7.17 6.76
N GLN A 159 -23.17 -6.87 7.60
CA GLN A 159 -22.13 -7.77 8.11
C GLN A 159 -21.15 -8.35 7.06
N ALA A 160 -20.42 -7.45 6.38
CA ALA A 160 -19.23 -7.83 5.63
C ALA A 160 -18.22 -8.54 6.55
N ARG A 161 -17.64 -9.63 6.07
CA ARG A 161 -16.87 -10.51 6.92
C ARG A 161 -15.50 -10.87 6.36
N GLU A 162 -15.46 -11.51 5.24
CA GLU A 162 -14.23 -11.93 4.56
C GLU A 162 -14.09 -11.15 3.29
N VAL A 163 -12.88 -10.70 2.98
CA VAL A 163 -12.50 -10.13 1.70
C VAL A 163 -11.43 -10.99 1.06
N TYR A 164 -11.47 -11.14 -0.26
CA TYR A 164 -10.45 -11.81 -1.03
C TYR A 164 -10.13 -10.97 -2.26
N LEU A 165 -8.86 -10.82 -2.60
CA LEU A 165 -8.40 -10.04 -3.74
C LEU A 165 -7.94 -10.98 -4.86
N ALA A 166 -8.46 -10.79 -6.06
CA ALA A 166 -8.07 -11.53 -7.25
C ALA A 166 -8.52 -10.79 -8.51
N ASP A 167 -7.80 -10.93 -9.59
CA ASP A 167 -8.20 -10.52 -10.93
C ASP A 167 -9.22 -11.56 -11.46
N MET A 168 -10.52 -11.27 -11.29
CA MET A 168 -11.61 -12.22 -11.53
C MET A 168 -12.01 -12.33 -13.01
N ASP A 169 -11.77 -11.29 -13.80
CA ASP A 169 -12.16 -11.23 -15.21
C ASP A 169 -10.96 -11.25 -16.17
N GLY A 170 -9.73 -11.27 -15.63
CA GLY A 170 -8.50 -11.41 -16.40
C GLY A 170 -8.06 -10.13 -17.09
N ASP A 171 -8.50 -8.96 -16.60
CA ASP A 171 -8.15 -7.65 -17.19
C ASP A 171 -6.82 -7.10 -16.65
N GLY A 172 -6.29 -7.67 -15.57
CA GLY A 172 -5.00 -7.36 -14.94
C GLY A 172 -5.12 -6.56 -13.66
N ASP A 173 -6.32 -6.11 -13.29
CA ASP A 173 -6.58 -5.34 -12.09
C ASP A 173 -7.15 -6.23 -10.97
N LEU A 174 -6.87 -5.89 -9.70
CA LEU A 174 -7.36 -6.71 -8.60
C LEU A 174 -8.77 -6.31 -8.20
N ASP A 175 -9.66 -7.28 -8.23
CA ASP A 175 -11.03 -7.17 -7.76
C ASP A 175 -11.20 -7.61 -6.30
N ILE A 176 -12.38 -7.36 -5.74
CA ILE A 176 -12.71 -7.73 -4.38
C ILE A 176 -13.87 -8.73 -4.37
N VAL A 177 -13.65 -9.91 -3.80
CA VAL A 177 -14.69 -10.89 -3.50
C VAL A 177 -15.00 -10.86 -2.01
N VAL A 178 -16.28 -10.78 -1.66
CA VAL A 178 -16.72 -10.58 -0.27
C VAL A 178 -17.75 -11.62 0.13
N SER A 179 -17.65 -12.15 1.36
CA SER A 179 -18.76 -12.82 2.03
C SER A 179 -19.44 -11.89 3.02
N SER A 180 -20.77 -11.90 3.02
CA SER A 180 -21.60 -11.18 3.99
C SER A 180 -22.52 -12.12 4.74
N SER A 181 -22.42 -12.14 6.08
CA SER A 181 -23.00 -13.19 6.89
C SER A 181 -24.50 -13.00 7.18
N LYS A 182 -25.01 -11.79 7.24
CA LYS A 182 -26.39 -11.52 7.64
C LYS A 182 -27.35 -11.33 6.47
N ASP A 183 -26.89 -10.72 5.38
CA ASP A 183 -27.66 -10.69 4.13
C ASP A 183 -27.45 -11.95 3.27
N ASN A 184 -26.59 -12.86 3.73
CA ASN A 184 -26.34 -14.17 3.13
C ASN A 184 -25.80 -14.07 1.70
N THR A 185 -24.95 -13.09 1.44
CA THR A 185 -24.45 -12.75 0.10
C THR A 185 -23.00 -13.15 -0.06
N VAL A 186 -22.66 -13.67 -1.23
CA VAL A 186 -21.31 -13.62 -1.81
C VAL A 186 -21.37 -12.61 -2.94
N ALA A 187 -20.49 -11.64 -2.94
CA ALA A 187 -20.47 -10.55 -3.92
C ALA A 187 -19.09 -10.37 -4.52
N TRP A 188 -19.06 -9.85 -5.73
CA TRP A 188 -17.89 -9.43 -6.46
C TRP A 188 -17.99 -7.93 -6.73
N PHE A 189 -16.89 -7.22 -6.55
CA PHE A 189 -16.70 -5.83 -6.86
C PHE A 189 -15.59 -5.72 -7.89
N GLU A 190 -15.97 -5.56 -9.14
CA GLU A 190 -15.08 -5.37 -10.28
C GLU A 190 -14.40 -4.00 -10.18
N ASN A 191 -13.08 -3.99 -10.25
CA ASN A 191 -12.22 -2.81 -10.31
C ASN A 191 -12.15 -2.31 -11.75
N ASP A 192 -12.21 -1.01 -12.00
CA ASP A 192 -12.12 -0.43 -13.36
C ASP A 192 -10.68 -0.11 -13.81
N GLY A 193 -9.67 -0.46 -13.03
CA GLY A 193 -8.25 -0.27 -13.32
C GLY A 193 -7.80 1.19 -13.44
N ALA A 194 -8.58 2.11 -12.95
CA ALA A 194 -8.18 3.52 -12.95
C ALA A 194 -7.27 3.83 -11.76
N ALA A 195 -6.33 4.77 -11.89
CA ALA A 195 -5.49 5.26 -10.79
C ALA A 195 -6.27 5.80 -9.56
N ASN A 196 -7.56 5.99 -9.66
CA ASN A 196 -8.50 6.20 -8.56
C ASN A 196 -9.69 5.29 -8.83
N PRO A 197 -9.61 4.01 -8.44
CA PRO A 197 -10.52 2.97 -8.90
C PRO A 197 -11.95 3.18 -8.45
N SER A 198 -12.88 2.83 -9.33
CA SER A 198 -14.28 2.66 -9.02
C SER A 198 -14.69 1.19 -9.12
N PHE A 199 -15.57 0.76 -8.26
CA PHE A 199 -15.95 -0.64 -8.13
C PHE A 199 -17.40 -0.86 -8.57
N THR A 200 -17.59 -1.82 -9.50
CA THR A 200 -18.91 -2.25 -9.94
C THR A 200 -19.35 -3.49 -9.16
N HIS A 201 -20.48 -3.41 -8.45
CA HIS A 201 -20.98 -4.49 -7.60
C HIS A 201 -21.83 -5.50 -8.37
N ALA A 202 -21.55 -6.80 -8.17
CA ALA A 202 -22.36 -7.92 -8.61
C ALA A 202 -22.59 -8.95 -7.49
N ASN A 203 -23.83 -9.42 -7.30
CA ASN A 203 -24.12 -10.53 -6.42
C ASN A 203 -23.86 -11.86 -7.12
N ILE A 204 -22.97 -12.67 -6.62
CA ILE A 204 -22.72 -14.05 -7.06
C ILE A 204 -23.76 -14.98 -6.44
N ALA A 205 -24.05 -14.81 -5.14
CA ALA A 205 -25.08 -15.56 -4.45
C ALA A 205 -25.79 -14.69 -3.39
N THR A 206 -27.08 -14.96 -3.17
CA THR A 206 -27.92 -14.28 -2.15
C THR A 206 -28.54 -15.25 -1.15
N ASN A 207 -28.04 -16.47 -1.09
CA ASN A 207 -28.52 -17.55 -0.25
C ASN A 207 -27.41 -18.29 0.53
N ALA A 208 -26.21 -17.73 0.58
CA ALA A 208 -25.06 -18.23 1.33
C ALA A 208 -25.21 -17.95 2.83
N LYS A 209 -26.11 -18.69 3.51
CA LYS A 209 -26.56 -18.40 4.87
C LYS A 209 -25.44 -18.34 5.89
N GLY A 210 -25.28 -17.17 6.50
CA GLY A 210 -24.22 -16.94 7.45
C GLY A 210 -22.85 -17.10 6.83
N GLY A 211 -22.63 -16.55 5.63
CA GLY A 211 -21.36 -16.59 4.90
C GLY A 211 -20.21 -16.30 5.85
N ALA A 212 -19.22 -17.20 5.87
CA ALA A 212 -18.15 -17.17 6.85
C ALA A 212 -16.79 -16.96 6.23
N ASP A 213 -16.59 -17.45 5.00
CA ASP A 213 -15.31 -17.47 4.32
C ASP A 213 -15.50 -17.55 2.81
N VAL A 214 -14.59 -16.97 2.05
CA VAL A 214 -14.49 -17.08 0.60
C VAL A 214 -13.03 -17.31 0.20
N VAL A 215 -12.83 -18.14 -0.82
CA VAL A 215 -11.54 -18.31 -1.49
C VAL A 215 -11.75 -18.31 -2.99
N VAL A 216 -10.77 -17.78 -3.70
CA VAL A 216 -10.79 -17.71 -5.15
C VAL A 216 -9.67 -18.58 -5.72
N ARG A 217 -10.01 -19.43 -6.69
CA ARG A 217 -9.07 -20.31 -7.37
C ARG A 217 -9.69 -20.93 -8.62
N ASP A 218 -8.92 -21.14 -9.67
CA ASP A 218 -9.27 -22.03 -10.79
C ASP A 218 -9.47 -23.47 -10.26
N MET A 219 -10.72 -23.90 -10.14
CA MET A 219 -11.10 -25.18 -9.52
C MET A 219 -11.23 -26.31 -10.52
N ASP A 220 -11.54 -26.02 -11.78
CA ASP A 220 -11.74 -27.03 -12.82
C ASP A 220 -10.61 -27.07 -13.87
N GLY A 221 -9.72 -26.08 -13.86
CA GLY A 221 -8.51 -26.05 -14.67
C GLY A 221 -8.74 -25.45 -16.06
N ASP A 222 -9.76 -24.60 -16.22
CA ASP A 222 -10.07 -23.94 -17.48
C ASP A 222 -9.32 -22.61 -17.68
N GLY A 223 -8.74 -22.06 -16.61
CA GLY A 223 -7.91 -20.86 -16.58
C GLY A 223 -8.60 -19.67 -15.96
N ASP A 224 -9.91 -19.74 -15.72
CA ASP A 224 -10.70 -18.70 -15.09
C ASP A 224 -10.77 -18.90 -13.56
N LEU A 225 -10.88 -17.82 -12.79
CA LEU A 225 -10.89 -17.93 -11.34
C LEU A 225 -12.31 -18.11 -10.81
N ASP A 226 -12.53 -19.20 -10.10
CA ASP A 226 -13.80 -19.55 -9.45
C ASP A 226 -13.86 -19.08 -8.00
N ILE A 227 -15.07 -19.03 -7.44
CA ILE A 227 -15.30 -18.70 -6.04
C ILE A 227 -15.80 -19.94 -5.28
N VAL A 228 -15.17 -20.22 -4.14
CA VAL A 228 -15.66 -21.21 -3.16
C VAL A 228 -16.05 -20.49 -1.88
N SER A 229 -17.26 -20.73 -1.39
CA SER A 229 -17.73 -20.15 -0.12
C SER A 229 -18.07 -21.20 0.92
N ALA A 230 -17.85 -20.86 2.18
CA ALA A 230 -18.35 -21.59 3.33
C ALA A 230 -19.49 -20.83 4.01
N SER A 231 -20.60 -21.50 4.27
CA SER A 231 -21.80 -20.95 4.90
C SER A 231 -22.09 -21.67 6.21
N SER A 232 -21.94 -20.96 7.34
CA SER A 232 -22.09 -21.54 8.69
C SER A 232 -23.56 -21.71 9.12
N GLY A 233 -24.48 -20.97 8.51
CA GLY A 233 -25.91 -21.00 8.87
C GLY A 233 -26.68 -22.18 8.30
N ASP A 234 -26.19 -22.84 7.25
CA ASP A 234 -26.80 -24.03 6.65
C ASP A 234 -25.79 -25.17 6.42
N ASN A 235 -24.54 -25.01 6.90
CA ASN A 235 -23.46 -26.00 6.80
C ASN A 235 -23.14 -26.37 5.34
N THR A 236 -23.12 -25.38 4.44
CA THR A 236 -22.89 -25.57 3.02
C THR A 236 -21.49 -25.09 2.65
N ILE A 237 -20.82 -25.86 1.77
CA ILE A 237 -19.71 -25.40 0.94
C ILE A 237 -20.28 -25.28 -0.47
N ALA A 238 -20.14 -24.14 -1.09
CA ALA A 238 -20.60 -23.87 -2.45
C ALA A 238 -19.44 -23.48 -3.35
N TRP A 239 -19.48 -23.93 -4.59
CA TRP A 239 -18.60 -23.52 -5.67
C TRP A 239 -19.42 -22.77 -6.70
N TYR A 240 -18.89 -21.65 -7.13
CA TYR A 240 -19.45 -20.77 -8.15
C TYR A 240 -18.44 -20.75 -9.29
N GLU A 241 -18.76 -21.50 -10.34
CA GLU A 241 -17.98 -21.58 -11.56
C GLU A 241 -18.03 -20.25 -12.31
N ASN A 242 -16.85 -19.75 -12.71
CA ASN A 242 -16.68 -18.66 -13.65
C ASN A 242 -16.27 -19.30 -14.99
N ASP A 243 -17.06 -19.10 -16.03
CA ASP A 243 -16.85 -19.68 -17.36
C ASP A 243 -16.18 -18.70 -18.34
N GLY A 244 -15.64 -17.57 -17.82
CA GLY A 244 -14.84 -16.61 -18.57
C GLY A 244 -15.63 -15.89 -19.67
N ALA A 245 -16.89 -15.55 -19.48
CA ALA A 245 -17.79 -14.99 -20.49
C ALA A 245 -17.70 -13.47 -20.63
#